data_8b281c56eed03c25910889393dc7b60e
#
_entry.id   8b281c56eed03c25910889393dc7b60e
#
_cell.length_a   1.000
_cell.length_b   1.000
_cell.length_c   1.000
_cell.angle_alpha   90.00
_cell.angle_beta   90.00
_cell.angle_gamma   90.00
#
_symmetry.space_group_name_H-M   'P 1'
#
loop_
_entity.id
_entity.type
_entity.pdbx_description
1 polymer ?
#
loop_
_entity_poly.entity_id
_entity_poly.type
_entity_poly.pdbx_seq_one_letter_code
_entity_poly.pdbx_strand_id
1 'polypeptide(L)'
;MEILRVENIEEKYQAQNGEVTALENISFSMDKGEFMSIVGPSGCGKSTLLSILAGLLKPTAGAVYVKGEKVEGISGHIGYMLQKDSLMDWRTIYSNVLFGLEIRHMLTQETVDRAVQLLKTYGLYEFKDKYPAQLSGGMRQRAALIRTLAINPDILLLDEAFSALDYQTRLTVTEDVYRILKQEAITTVMVTHDIPESISMGDRILVLTARPARVKEILDIDFGMDHRTPLSCRNNPKFGQYFDHIWKELGMHA
;
A
#
# COMPACT_ATOMS: atom_id res chain seq x y z
N MET A 1 3.22 9.46 16.88
CA MET A 1 3.62 10.73 16.21
C MET A 1 3.06 10.70 14.79
N GLU A 2 2.19 11.67 14.48
CA GLU A 2 1.52 11.79 13.18
C GLU A 2 2.55 11.95 12.04
N ILE A 3 2.44 11.09 11.03
CA ILE A 3 3.34 11.09 9.87
C ILE A 3 2.60 11.46 8.58
N LEU A 4 1.32 11.08 8.48
CA LEU A 4 0.43 11.39 7.36
C LEU A 4 -0.81 12.06 7.87
N ARG A 5 -1.19 13.18 7.26
CA ARG A 5 -2.45 13.88 7.51
C ARG A 5 -3.11 14.26 6.20
N VAL A 6 -4.36 13.88 6.07
CA VAL A 6 -5.22 14.11 4.90
C VAL A 6 -6.38 14.98 5.35
N GLU A 7 -6.55 16.14 4.72
CA GLU A 7 -7.53 17.15 5.12
C GLU A 7 -8.48 17.50 3.98
N ASN A 8 -9.75 17.18 4.16
CA ASN A 8 -10.87 17.59 3.31
C ASN A 8 -10.62 17.40 1.80
N ILE A 9 -10.05 16.25 1.42
CA ILE A 9 -9.75 15.96 0.02
C ILE A 9 -11.06 15.85 -0.77
N GLU A 10 -11.14 16.63 -1.83
CA GLU A 10 -12.14 16.54 -2.86
C GLU A 10 -11.48 16.33 -4.23
N GLU A 11 -12.08 15.47 -5.05
CA GLU A 11 -11.64 15.28 -6.43
C GLU A 11 -12.81 15.20 -7.38
N LYS A 12 -12.77 16.04 -8.42
CA LYS A 12 -13.79 16.13 -9.46
C LYS A 12 -13.15 15.98 -10.83
N TYR A 13 -13.72 15.13 -11.63
CA TYR A 13 -13.33 14.94 -13.02
C TYR A 13 -14.31 15.59 -13.97
N GLN A 14 -13.78 16.25 -15.01
CA GLN A 14 -14.60 16.73 -16.11
C GLN A 14 -14.98 15.55 -17.02
N ALA A 15 -16.25 15.35 -17.24
CA ALA A 15 -16.81 14.34 -18.13
C ALA A 15 -17.62 15.02 -19.25
N GLN A 16 -17.91 14.28 -20.31
CA GLN A 16 -18.70 14.83 -21.46
C GLN A 16 -20.07 15.39 -21.05
N ASN A 17 -20.66 14.86 -19.97
CA ASN A 17 -21.99 15.23 -19.47
C ASN A 17 -21.94 16.06 -18.18
N GLY A 18 -20.81 16.73 -17.87
CA GLY A 18 -20.64 17.54 -16.67
C GLY A 18 -19.53 17.06 -15.75
N GLU A 19 -19.55 17.50 -14.50
CA GLU A 19 -18.58 17.09 -13.50
C GLU A 19 -18.98 15.78 -12.80
N VAL A 20 -18.00 14.93 -12.54
CA VAL A 20 -18.15 13.70 -11.75
C VAL A 20 -17.30 13.82 -10.49
N THR A 21 -17.93 13.93 -9.34
CA THR A 21 -17.24 13.90 -8.05
C THR A 21 -16.81 12.47 -7.73
N ALA A 22 -15.51 12.26 -7.62
CA ALA A 22 -14.93 10.96 -7.27
C ALA A 22 -14.74 10.83 -5.77
N LEU A 23 -14.14 11.85 -5.12
CA LEU A 23 -13.89 11.92 -3.69
C LEU A 23 -14.56 13.17 -3.12
N GLU A 24 -15.13 13.05 -1.93
CA GLU A 24 -15.82 14.15 -1.25
C GLU A 24 -15.48 14.14 0.24
N ASN A 25 -14.81 15.20 0.69
CA ASN A 25 -14.47 15.46 2.09
C ASN A 25 -13.76 14.28 2.80
N ILE A 26 -12.71 13.73 2.16
CA ILE A 26 -11.91 12.67 2.76
C ILE A 26 -10.90 13.27 3.73
N SER A 27 -10.98 12.87 5.01
CA SER A 27 -10.05 13.31 6.06
C SER A 27 -9.67 12.14 6.97
N PHE A 28 -8.39 11.95 7.22
CA PHE A 28 -7.85 10.99 8.18
C PHE A 28 -6.38 11.30 8.48
N SER A 29 -5.85 10.69 9.53
CA SER A 29 -4.42 10.78 9.87
C SER A 29 -3.87 9.41 10.24
N MET A 30 -2.54 9.29 10.18
CA MET A 30 -1.81 8.07 10.55
C MET A 30 -0.58 8.40 11.37
N ASP A 31 -0.30 7.55 12.34
CA ASP A 31 0.94 7.57 13.09
C ASP A 31 2.06 6.76 12.41
N LYS A 32 3.30 7.08 12.78
CA LYS A 32 4.47 6.37 12.25
C LYS A 32 4.44 4.88 12.58
N GLY A 33 4.68 4.04 11.57
CA GLY A 33 4.69 2.57 11.68
C GLY A 33 3.31 1.92 11.65
N GLU A 34 2.24 2.72 11.52
CA GLU A 34 0.87 2.24 11.38
C GLU A 34 0.62 1.64 10.01
N PHE A 35 -0.20 0.60 9.95
CA PHE A 35 -0.69 0.00 8.72
C PHE A 35 -2.19 0.29 8.57
N MET A 36 -2.57 1.14 7.62
CA MET A 36 -3.97 1.42 7.29
C MET A 36 -4.37 0.74 6.00
N SER A 37 -5.42 -0.07 6.05
CA SER A 37 -6.06 -0.62 4.86
C SER A 37 -7.25 0.26 4.46
N ILE A 38 -7.42 0.51 3.16
CA ILE A 38 -8.56 1.26 2.59
C ILE A 38 -9.39 0.30 1.76
N VAL A 39 -10.64 0.13 2.15
CA VAL A 39 -11.62 -0.72 1.44
C VAL A 39 -12.80 0.12 0.97
N GLY A 40 -13.47 -0.35 -0.07
CA GLY A 40 -14.64 0.33 -0.63
C GLY A 40 -15.10 -0.34 -1.91
N PRO A 41 -16.33 -0.06 -2.39
CA PRO A 41 -16.85 -0.61 -3.63
C PRO A 41 -15.93 -0.40 -4.83
N SER A 42 -16.04 -1.28 -5.85
CA SER A 42 -15.27 -1.10 -7.09
C SER A 42 -15.59 0.25 -7.73
N GLY A 43 -14.55 0.95 -8.19
CA GLY A 43 -14.69 2.26 -8.84
C GLY A 43 -15.10 3.42 -7.92
N CYS A 44 -15.10 3.27 -6.58
CA CYS A 44 -15.44 4.38 -5.69
C CYS A 44 -14.40 5.51 -5.66
N GLY A 45 -13.12 5.25 -6.01
CA GLY A 45 -12.07 6.27 -6.01
C GLY A 45 -10.81 5.93 -5.21
N LYS A 46 -10.63 4.66 -4.79
CA LYS A 46 -9.47 4.23 -3.99
C LYS A 46 -8.12 4.55 -4.63
N SER A 47 -7.92 4.19 -5.90
CA SER A 47 -6.67 4.49 -6.63
C SER A 47 -6.51 5.99 -6.91
N THR A 48 -7.61 6.74 -7.05
CA THR A 48 -7.60 8.21 -7.10
C THR A 48 -7.02 8.78 -5.80
N LEU A 49 -7.51 8.29 -4.65
CA LEU A 49 -7.00 8.70 -3.35
C LEU A 49 -5.52 8.38 -3.20
N LEU A 50 -5.06 7.15 -3.56
CA LEU A 50 -3.63 6.81 -3.53
C LEU A 50 -2.80 7.72 -4.44
N SER A 51 -3.31 8.06 -5.64
CA SER A 51 -2.62 8.98 -6.56
C SER A 51 -2.45 10.38 -5.97
N ILE A 52 -3.46 10.85 -5.22
CA ILE A 52 -3.40 12.13 -4.48
C ILE A 52 -2.38 12.03 -3.35
N LEU A 53 -2.41 10.95 -2.55
CA LEU A 53 -1.44 10.73 -1.47
C LEU A 53 0.00 10.70 -2.01
N ALA A 54 0.22 10.07 -3.17
CA ALA A 54 1.53 10.00 -3.83
C ALA A 54 2.00 11.33 -4.43
N GLY A 55 1.13 12.34 -4.51
CA GLY A 55 1.39 13.60 -5.20
C GLY A 55 1.43 13.48 -6.73
N LEU A 56 0.90 12.38 -7.28
CA LEU A 56 0.73 12.16 -8.73
C LEU A 56 -0.47 12.90 -9.29
N LEU A 57 -1.47 13.14 -8.45
CA LEU A 57 -2.68 13.89 -8.76
C LEU A 57 -2.85 15.01 -7.74
N LYS A 58 -3.01 16.24 -8.21
CA LYS A 58 -3.35 17.36 -7.35
C LYS A 58 -4.87 17.34 -7.10
N PRO A 59 -5.33 17.31 -5.84
CA PRO A 59 -6.76 17.29 -5.54
C PRO A 59 -7.42 18.61 -5.95
N THR A 60 -8.72 18.55 -6.26
CA THR A 60 -9.55 19.73 -6.56
C THR A 60 -9.66 20.64 -5.33
N ALA A 61 -9.76 20.07 -4.12
CA ALA A 61 -9.72 20.80 -2.86
C ALA A 61 -9.07 19.93 -1.76
N GLY A 62 -8.70 20.56 -0.64
CA GLY A 62 -8.03 19.91 0.46
C GLY A 62 -6.52 19.81 0.31
N ALA A 63 -5.87 19.09 1.21
CA ALA A 63 -4.41 18.93 1.22
C ALA A 63 -3.98 17.63 1.89
N VAL A 64 -2.81 17.13 1.48
CA VAL A 64 -2.09 16.02 2.10
C VAL A 64 -0.81 16.57 2.72
N TYR A 65 -0.49 16.11 3.93
CA TYR A 65 0.74 16.47 4.64
C TYR A 65 1.49 15.21 5.03
N VAL A 66 2.79 15.20 4.79
CA VAL A 66 3.72 14.16 5.23
C VAL A 66 4.75 14.79 6.13
N LYS A 67 4.89 14.31 7.37
CA LYS A 67 5.81 14.90 8.39
C LYS A 67 5.55 16.40 8.63
N GLY A 68 4.29 16.83 8.48
CA GLY A 68 3.90 18.25 8.62
C GLY A 68 4.11 19.10 7.36
N GLU A 69 4.76 18.58 6.32
CA GLU A 69 4.99 19.30 5.06
C GLU A 69 3.90 18.95 4.04
N LYS A 70 3.36 19.97 3.38
CA LYS A 70 2.34 19.78 2.34
C LYS A 70 2.92 19.09 1.11
N VAL A 71 2.22 18.08 0.60
CA VAL A 71 2.56 17.38 -0.63
C VAL A 71 2.13 18.22 -1.84
N GLU A 72 3.10 18.77 -2.58
CA GLU A 72 2.86 19.60 -3.78
C GLU A 72 3.42 18.97 -5.06
N GLY A 73 3.38 17.67 -5.16
CA GLY A 73 3.91 16.86 -6.27
C GLY A 73 4.51 15.57 -5.76
N ILE A 74 5.31 14.90 -6.58
CA ILE A 74 5.92 13.61 -6.21
C ILE A 74 6.84 13.79 -5.00
N SER A 75 6.46 13.19 -3.88
CA SER A 75 7.20 13.29 -2.62
C SER A 75 8.34 12.27 -2.55
N GLY A 76 9.51 12.72 -2.10
CA GLY A 76 10.64 11.84 -1.80
C GLY A 76 10.38 10.89 -0.63
N HIS A 77 9.44 11.23 0.25
CA HIS A 77 9.07 10.46 1.44
C HIS A 77 8.15 9.28 1.15
N ILE A 78 7.60 9.19 -0.06
CA ILE A 78 6.58 8.20 -0.42
C ILE A 78 7.16 7.20 -1.42
N GLY A 79 7.01 5.91 -1.09
CA GLY A 79 7.15 4.80 -2.01
C GLY A 79 5.78 4.36 -2.51
N TYR A 80 5.65 4.06 -3.80
CA TYR A 80 4.38 3.61 -4.39
C TYR A 80 4.58 2.30 -5.12
N MET A 81 3.87 1.27 -4.68
CA MET A 81 3.82 -0.04 -5.31
C MET A 81 2.48 -0.22 -6.01
N LEU A 82 2.53 -0.31 -7.32
CA LEU A 82 1.37 -0.46 -8.19
C LEU A 82 0.82 -1.89 -8.15
N GLN A 83 -0.39 -2.09 -8.62
CA GLN A 83 -1.08 -3.38 -8.74
C GLN A 83 -0.23 -4.44 -9.49
N LYS A 84 0.45 -4.05 -10.56
CA LYS A 84 1.44 -4.89 -11.23
C LYS A 84 2.81 -4.64 -10.61
N ASP A 85 3.65 -5.68 -10.57
CA ASP A 85 5.03 -5.58 -10.07
C ASP A 85 5.85 -4.52 -10.82
N SER A 86 5.49 -4.25 -12.08
CA SER A 86 6.13 -3.22 -12.93
C SER A 86 7.66 -3.31 -12.93
N LEU A 87 8.18 -4.53 -12.80
CA LEU A 87 9.60 -4.79 -12.99
C LEU A 87 9.94 -4.62 -14.48
N MET A 88 11.10 -4.08 -14.76
CA MET A 88 11.60 -3.92 -16.14
C MET A 88 12.14 -5.26 -16.63
N ASP A 89 11.50 -5.88 -17.61
CA ASP A 89 11.81 -7.22 -18.12
C ASP A 89 13.23 -7.33 -18.69
N TRP A 90 13.79 -6.22 -19.19
CA TRP A 90 15.15 -6.14 -19.75
C TRP A 90 16.25 -5.87 -18.73
N ARG A 91 15.89 -5.70 -17.44
CA ARG A 91 16.80 -5.51 -16.32
C ARG A 91 16.85 -6.73 -15.44
N THR A 92 18.02 -7.03 -14.86
CA THR A 92 18.14 -8.02 -13.79
C THR A 92 17.36 -7.57 -12.54
N ILE A 93 17.12 -8.48 -11.62
CA ILE A 93 16.49 -8.15 -10.32
C ILE A 93 17.31 -7.11 -9.57
N TYR A 94 18.62 -7.26 -9.53
CA TYR A 94 19.52 -6.28 -8.93
C TYR A 94 19.37 -4.89 -9.53
N SER A 95 19.42 -4.81 -10.85
CA SER A 95 19.26 -3.55 -11.58
C SER A 95 17.86 -2.94 -11.42
N ASN A 96 16.82 -3.77 -11.31
CA ASN A 96 15.47 -3.32 -10.97
C ASN A 96 15.40 -2.71 -9.57
N VAL A 97 16.03 -3.35 -8.58
CA VAL A 97 16.05 -2.86 -7.19
C VAL A 97 16.76 -1.51 -7.08
N LEU A 98 17.85 -1.32 -7.81
CA LEU A 98 18.60 -0.06 -7.80
C LEU A 98 17.95 1.07 -8.62
N PHE A 99 16.95 0.75 -9.45
CA PHE A 99 16.37 1.70 -10.41
C PHE A 99 15.82 2.98 -9.76
N GLY A 100 15.13 2.88 -8.62
CA GLY A 100 14.64 4.04 -7.89
C GLY A 100 15.76 4.96 -7.39
N LEU A 101 16.89 4.37 -6.97
CA LEU A 101 18.08 5.10 -6.54
C LEU A 101 18.78 5.77 -7.74
N GLU A 102 18.84 5.10 -8.90
CA GLU A 102 19.39 5.65 -10.14
C GLU A 102 18.65 6.94 -10.54
N ILE A 103 17.30 6.87 -10.64
CA ILE A 103 16.47 8.02 -11.06
C ILE A 103 16.58 9.19 -10.10
N ARG A 104 16.70 8.92 -8.80
CA ARG A 104 16.82 9.95 -7.76
C ARG A 104 18.25 10.45 -7.56
N HIS A 105 19.21 9.96 -8.34
CA HIS A 105 20.64 10.28 -8.19
C HIS A 105 21.16 9.98 -6.76
N MET A 106 20.67 8.91 -6.15
CA MET A 106 20.96 8.49 -4.77
C MET A 106 21.87 7.24 -4.72
N LEU A 107 22.53 6.86 -5.81
CA LEU A 107 23.45 5.74 -5.83
C LEU A 107 24.75 6.11 -5.09
N THR A 108 24.81 5.71 -3.82
CA THR A 108 26.00 5.74 -2.98
C THR A 108 26.34 4.33 -2.55
N GLN A 109 27.55 4.11 -2.01
CA GLN A 109 27.91 2.79 -1.47
C GLN A 109 26.91 2.36 -0.38
N GLU A 110 26.50 3.26 0.50
CA GLU A 110 25.54 3.02 1.57
C GLU A 110 24.17 2.55 1.06
N THR A 111 23.61 3.25 0.06
CA THR A 111 22.28 2.91 -0.49
C THR A 111 22.32 1.60 -1.28
N VAL A 112 23.42 1.33 -1.98
CA VAL A 112 23.65 0.06 -2.67
C VAL A 112 23.79 -1.09 -1.67
N ASP A 113 24.57 -0.91 -0.60
CA ASP A 113 24.72 -1.92 0.47
C ASP A 113 23.39 -2.20 1.15
N ARG A 114 22.58 -1.19 1.43
CA ARG A 114 21.21 -1.37 1.93
C ARG A 114 20.36 -2.20 0.97
N ALA A 115 20.38 -1.88 -0.33
CA ALA A 115 19.62 -2.62 -1.34
C ALA A 115 20.06 -4.11 -1.41
N VAL A 116 21.36 -4.37 -1.33
CA VAL A 116 21.92 -5.73 -1.25
C VAL A 116 21.48 -6.43 0.03
N GLN A 117 21.48 -5.72 1.16
CA GLN A 117 21.04 -6.28 2.43
C GLN A 117 19.55 -6.64 2.39
N LEU A 118 18.68 -5.80 1.80
CA LEU A 118 17.26 -6.12 1.59
C LEU A 118 17.10 -7.37 0.73
N LEU A 119 17.86 -7.51 -0.37
CA LEU A 119 17.84 -8.73 -1.20
C LEU A 119 18.24 -9.98 -0.42
N LYS A 120 19.24 -9.89 0.46
CA LYS A 120 19.69 -11.01 1.32
C LYS A 120 18.62 -11.36 2.36
N THR A 121 18.16 -10.37 3.11
CA THR A 121 17.18 -10.53 4.20
C THR A 121 15.88 -11.16 3.71
N TYR A 122 15.46 -10.79 2.49
CA TYR A 122 14.18 -11.24 1.92
C TYR A 122 14.32 -12.35 0.86
N GLY A 123 15.48 -13.03 0.84
CA GLY A 123 15.70 -14.29 0.13
C GLY A 123 15.74 -14.17 -1.38
N LEU A 124 16.13 -13.00 -1.92
CA LEU A 124 16.24 -12.78 -3.37
C LEU A 124 17.70 -12.57 -3.84
N TYR A 125 18.67 -12.62 -2.94
CA TYR A 125 20.06 -12.34 -3.31
C TYR A 125 20.63 -13.32 -4.35
N GLU A 126 20.31 -14.62 -4.23
CA GLU A 126 20.75 -15.65 -5.18
C GLU A 126 20.12 -15.48 -6.56
N PHE A 127 19.04 -14.70 -6.66
CA PHE A 127 18.33 -14.40 -7.89
C PHE A 127 18.65 -13.00 -8.45
N LYS A 128 19.59 -12.27 -7.87
CA LYS A 128 19.90 -10.88 -8.22
C LYS A 128 20.28 -10.68 -9.69
N ASP A 129 20.93 -11.68 -10.30
CA ASP A 129 21.37 -11.65 -11.69
C ASP A 129 20.33 -12.26 -12.68
N LYS A 130 19.18 -12.70 -12.17
CA LYS A 130 18.07 -13.21 -12.98
C LYS A 130 17.19 -12.06 -13.47
N TYR A 131 16.44 -12.33 -14.54
CA TYR A 131 15.44 -11.43 -15.10
C TYR A 131 14.05 -11.74 -14.53
N PRO A 132 13.09 -10.77 -14.54
CA PRO A 132 11.75 -10.96 -13.98
C PRO A 132 11.03 -12.21 -14.51
N ALA A 133 11.15 -12.53 -15.79
CA ALA A 133 10.54 -13.71 -16.42
C ALA A 133 11.02 -15.06 -15.84
N GLN A 134 12.15 -15.06 -15.13
CA GLN A 134 12.73 -16.25 -14.50
C GLN A 134 12.28 -16.46 -13.05
N LEU A 135 11.46 -15.55 -12.50
CA LEU A 135 10.99 -15.54 -11.12
C LEU A 135 9.51 -15.97 -11.05
N SER A 136 9.13 -16.59 -9.92
CA SER A 136 7.71 -16.81 -9.61
C SER A 136 6.98 -15.47 -9.35
N GLY A 137 5.64 -15.46 -9.41
CA GLY A 137 4.83 -14.28 -9.13
C GLY A 137 5.14 -13.65 -7.76
N GLY A 138 5.21 -14.49 -6.71
CA GLY A 138 5.56 -14.03 -5.37
C GLY A 138 6.99 -13.48 -5.25
N MET A 139 7.95 -14.06 -5.98
CA MET A 139 9.31 -13.52 -6.02
C MET A 139 9.35 -12.16 -6.72
N ARG A 140 8.59 -11.96 -7.81
CA ARG A 140 8.48 -10.66 -8.48
C ARG A 140 7.87 -9.61 -7.58
N GLN A 141 6.80 -9.95 -6.83
CA GLN A 141 6.18 -9.03 -5.87
C GLN A 141 7.16 -8.62 -4.76
N ARG A 142 7.92 -9.57 -4.21
CA ARG A 142 8.99 -9.24 -3.24
C ARG A 142 10.07 -8.36 -3.85
N ALA A 143 10.48 -8.61 -5.10
CA ALA A 143 11.46 -7.78 -5.78
C ALA A 143 10.96 -6.33 -6.00
N ALA A 144 9.68 -6.17 -6.38
CA ALA A 144 9.05 -4.86 -6.52
C ALA A 144 8.96 -4.12 -5.17
N LEU A 145 8.62 -4.83 -4.09
CA LEU A 145 8.65 -4.27 -2.74
C LEU A 145 10.07 -3.82 -2.34
N ILE A 146 11.08 -4.68 -2.52
CA ILE A 146 12.48 -4.35 -2.21
C ILE A 146 12.94 -3.13 -3.01
N ARG A 147 12.61 -3.03 -4.31
CA ARG A 147 12.86 -1.85 -5.14
C ARG A 147 12.29 -0.58 -4.51
N THR A 148 11.06 -0.68 -4.00
CA THR A 148 10.39 0.46 -3.37
C THR A 148 10.97 0.79 -1.99
N LEU A 149 11.40 -0.21 -1.23
CA LEU A 149 12.05 -0.02 0.08
C LEU A 149 13.51 0.48 -0.04
N ALA A 150 14.19 0.19 -1.16
CA ALA A 150 15.56 0.61 -1.38
C ALA A 150 15.75 2.13 -1.32
N ILE A 151 14.73 2.90 -1.73
CA ILE A 151 14.74 4.37 -1.63
C ILE A 151 14.46 4.90 -0.22
N ASN A 152 14.29 4.02 0.76
CA ASN A 152 14.03 4.32 2.17
C ASN A 152 12.85 5.28 2.39
N PRO A 153 11.64 4.95 1.93
CA PRO A 153 10.48 5.83 2.08
C PRO A 153 10.00 5.86 3.54
N ASP A 154 9.41 6.98 3.96
CA ASP A 154 8.72 7.09 5.25
C ASP A 154 7.34 6.43 5.21
N ILE A 155 6.69 6.49 4.04
CA ILE A 155 5.34 5.95 3.80
C ILE A 155 5.38 5.08 2.54
N LEU A 156 4.76 3.90 2.62
CA LEU A 156 4.55 3.00 1.48
C LEU A 156 3.06 2.98 1.11
N LEU A 157 2.77 3.21 -0.16
CA LEU A 157 1.44 3.05 -0.74
C LEU A 157 1.40 1.75 -1.54
N LEU A 158 0.40 0.90 -1.26
CA LEU A 158 0.16 -0.37 -1.94
C LEU A 158 -1.19 -0.31 -2.66
N ASP A 159 -1.21 -0.34 -3.99
CA ASP A 159 -2.44 -0.34 -4.80
C ASP A 159 -2.74 -1.75 -5.29
N GLU A 160 -3.64 -2.44 -4.59
CA GLU A 160 -4.06 -3.83 -4.91
C GLU A 160 -2.87 -4.78 -5.20
N ALA A 161 -1.78 -4.60 -4.48
CA ALA A 161 -0.48 -5.18 -4.78
C ALA A 161 -0.46 -6.73 -4.90
N PHE A 162 -1.47 -7.43 -4.34
CA PHE A 162 -1.49 -8.88 -4.30
C PHE A 162 -2.64 -9.49 -5.11
N SER A 163 -3.46 -8.66 -5.77
CA SER A 163 -4.68 -9.10 -6.47
C SER A 163 -4.42 -10.04 -7.65
N ALA A 164 -3.24 -9.94 -8.29
CA ALA A 164 -2.85 -10.78 -9.44
C ALA A 164 -2.31 -12.17 -9.05
N LEU A 165 -2.18 -12.47 -7.75
CA LEU A 165 -1.67 -13.75 -7.25
C LEU A 165 -2.80 -14.75 -7.02
N ASP A 166 -2.51 -16.05 -7.27
CA ASP A 166 -3.40 -17.11 -6.83
C ASP A 166 -3.52 -17.14 -5.29
N TYR A 167 -4.55 -17.79 -4.78
CA TYR A 167 -4.89 -17.73 -3.36
C TYR A 167 -3.75 -18.21 -2.44
N GLN A 168 -3.08 -19.32 -2.75
CA GLN A 168 -2.03 -19.87 -1.89
C GLN A 168 -0.77 -18.99 -1.90
N THR A 169 -0.36 -18.56 -3.10
CA THR A 169 0.76 -17.62 -3.26
C THR A 169 0.47 -16.31 -2.54
N ARG A 170 -0.77 -15.80 -2.63
CA ARG A 170 -1.19 -14.57 -1.94
C ARG A 170 -1.04 -14.68 -0.43
N LEU A 171 -1.48 -15.79 0.20
CA LEU A 171 -1.32 -16.01 1.64
C LEU A 171 0.15 -15.94 2.06
N THR A 172 1.03 -16.62 1.32
CA THR A 172 2.46 -16.64 1.62
C THR A 172 3.09 -15.26 1.43
N VAL A 173 2.77 -14.58 0.33
CA VAL A 173 3.33 -13.26 0.02
C VAL A 173 2.85 -12.19 1.00
N THR A 174 1.56 -12.20 1.39
CA THR A 174 1.06 -11.24 2.39
C THR A 174 1.72 -11.43 3.76
N GLU A 175 1.98 -12.67 4.17
CA GLU A 175 2.74 -12.98 5.38
C GLU A 175 4.17 -12.43 5.30
N ASP A 176 4.88 -12.71 4.20
CA ASP A 176 6.24 -12.21 3.98
C ASP A 176 6.29 -10.68 3.95
N VAL A 177 5.39 -10.04 3.19
CA VAL A 177 5.33 -8.58 3.07
C VAL A 177 5.01 -7.93 4.40
N TYR A 178 4.02 -8.43 5.13
CA TYR A 178 3.67 -7.91 6.46
C TYR A 178 4.88 -7.95 7.40
N ARG A 179 5.60 -9.08 7.45
CA ARG A 179 6.82 -9.22 8.24
C ARG A 179 7.88 -8.20 7.84
N ILE A 180 8.10 -8.02 6.53
CA ILE A 180 9.04 -7.03 5.99
C ILE A 180 8.68 -5.62 6.48
N LEU A 181 7.43 -5.21 6.31
CA LEU A 181 6.97 -3.86 6.65
C LEU A 181 7.05 -3.58 8.16
N LYS A 182 6.74 -4.56 8.99
CA LYS A 182 6.88 -4.43 10.46
C LYS A 182 8.35 -4.38 10.89
N GLN A 183 9.25 -5.16 10.28
CA GLN A 183 10.70 -5.13 10.57
C GLN A 183 11.33 -3.78 10.17
N GLU A 184 10.95 -3.23 9.03
CA GLU A 184 11.43 -1.94 8.54
C GLU A 184 10.70 -0.74 9.21
N ALA A 185 9.69 -1.00 10.05
CA ALA A 185 8.85 0.02 10.72
C ALA A 185 8.25 1.05 9.74
N ILE A 186 7.86 0.61 8.54
CA ILE A 186 7.33 1.47 7.47
C ILE A 186 5.84 1.73 7.71
N THR A 187 5.46 3.01 7.69
CA THR A 187 4.04 3.40 7.66
C THR A 187 3.44 3.00 6.32
N THR A 188 2.31 2.29 6.33
CA THR A 188 1.78 1.70 5.10
C THR A 188 0.30 2.05 4.91
N VAL A 189 -0.05 2.52 3.71
CA VAL A 189 -1.43 2.63 3.23
C VAL A 189 -1.64 1.60 2.13
N MET A 190 -2.57 0.70 2.33
CA MET A 190 -2.90 -0.34 1.36
C MET A 190 -4.35 -0.17 0.88
N VAL A 191 -4.54 -0.08 -0.42
CA VAL A 191 -5.85 -0.23 -1.05
C VAL A 191 -6.04 -1.67 -1.49
N THR A 192 -7.15 -2.27 -1.11
CA THR A 192 -7.54 -3.61 -1.52
C THR A 192 -9.05 -3.74 -1.64
N HIS A 193 -9.51 -4.69 -2.45
CA HIS A 193 -10.90 -5.15 -2.50
C HIS A 193 -11.10 -6.47 -1.72
N ASP A 194 -10.03 -7.06 -1.19
CA ASP A 194 -10.04 -8.29 -0.41
C ASP A 194 -10.20 -7.95 1.08
N ILE A 195 -11.42 -8.15 1.63
CA ILE A 195 -11.72 -7.89 3.05
C ILE A 195 -10.83 -8.73 3.99
N PRO A 196 -10.68 -10.05 3.77
CA PRO A 196 -9.71 -10.85 4.52
C PRO A 196 -8.30 -10.28 4.59
N GLU A 197 -7.80 -9.75 3.48
CA GLU A 197 -6.48 -9.12 3.42
C GLU A 197 -6.42 -7.85 4.26
N SER A 198 -7.43 -6.96 4.12
CA SER A 198 -7.50 -5.71 4.88
C SER A 198 -7.50 -5.95 6.39
N ILE A 199 -8.26 -6.95 6.87
CA ILE A 199 -8.38 -7.30 8.29
C ILE A 199 -7.08 -7.92 8.80
N SER A 200 -6.44 -8.80 8.02
CA SER A 200 -5.26 -9.51 8.48
C SER A 200 -4.00 -8.63 8.54
N MET A 201 -3.91 -7.60 7.70
CA MET A 201 -2.74 -6.72 7.62
C MET A 201 -2.93 -5.36 8.31
N GLY A 202 -4.13 -4.76 8.23
CA GLY A 202 -4.40 -3.41 8.75
C GLY A 202 -4.40 -3.32 10.27
N ASP A 203 -3.76 -2.33 10.86
CA ASP A 203 -3.97 -1.92 12.25
C ASP A 203 -5.28 -1.13 12.34
N ARG A 204 -5.61 -0.37 11.27
CA ARG A 204 -6.89 0.30 11.08
C ARG A 204 -7.40 0.07 9.66
N ILE A 205 -8.73 0.08 9.51
CA ILE A 205 -9.39 -0.04 8.22
C ILE A 205 -10.26 1.19 7.99
N LEU A 206 -9.98 1.91 6.91
CA LEU A 206 -10.80 3.01 6.41
C LEU A 206 -11.78 2.46 5.38
N VAL A 207 -13.08 2.54 5.70
CA VAL A 207 -14.17 2.09 4.83
C VAL A 207 -14.71 3.28 4.06
N LEU A 208 -14.69 3.20 2.72
CA LEU A 208 -15.23 4.22 1.84
C LEU A 208 -16.64 3.86 1.35
N THR A 209 -17.47 4.89 1.15
CA THR A 209 -18.77 4.76 0.48
C THR A 209 -18.60 4.51 -1.02
N ALA A 210 -19.72 4.21 -1.71
CA ALA A 210 -19.79 4.32 -3.16
C ALA A 210 -19.59 5.79 -3.61
N ARG A 211 -19.36 5.98 -4.92
CA ARG A 211 -19.13 7.32 -5.51
C ARG A 211 -20.32 8.28 -5.31
N PRO A 212 -20.08 9.54 -4.88
CA PRO A 212 -18.80 10.09 -4.44
C PRO A 212 -18.32 9.42 -3.16
N ALA A 213 -17.04 9.00 -3.15
CA ALA A 213 -16.50 8.35 -1.99
C ALA A 213 -16.34 9.33 -0.83
N ARG A 214 -16.81 8.92 0.35
CA ARG A 214 -16.64 9.58 1.64
C ARG A 214 -16.11 8.56 2.63
N VAL A 215 -15.45 9.02 3.68
CA VAL A 215 -15.12 8.14 4.81
C VAL A 215 -16.43 7.74 5.49
N LYS A 216 -16.77 6.47 5.44
CA LYS A 216 -17.93 5.91 6.12
C LYS A 216 -17.60 5.60 7.57
N GLU A 217 -16.45 4.98 7.79
CA GLU A 217 -15.96 4.56 9.11
C GLU A 217 -14.44 4.36 9.06
N ILE A 218 -13.79 4.53 10.21
CA ILE A 218 -12.42 4.07 10.44
C ILE A 218 -12.47 3.11 11.62
N LEU A 219 -12.14 1.84 11.36
CA LEU A 219 -12.24 0.75 12.32
C LEU A 219 -10.86 0.34 12.82
N ASP A 220 -10.66 0.33 14.14
CA ASP A 220 -9.45 -0.19 14.78
C ASP A 220 -9.51 -1.72 14.82
N ILE A 221 -8.42 -2.39 14.42
CA ILE A 221 -8.31 -3.84 14.37
C ILE A 221 -7.42 -4.34 15.50
N ASP A 222 -8.04 -4.84 16.54
CA ASP A 222 -7.35 -5.41 17.71
C ASP A 222 -7.76 -6.86 17.94
N PHE A 223 -6.82 -7.77 17.73
CA PHE A 223 -6.99 -9.19 18.00
C PHE A 223 -6.60 -9.59 19.43
N GLY A 224 -6.00 -8.68 20.20
CA GLY A 224 -5.47 -8.97 21.53
C GLY A 224 -4.28 -9.96 21.50
N MET A 225 -3.43 -9.89 20.49
CA MET A 225 -2.26 -10.75 20.29
C MET A 225 -0.97 -9.97 20.33
N ASP A 226 0.02 -10.42 21.12
CA ASP A 226 1.35 -9.78 21.21
C ASP A 226 2.14 -9.92 19.90
N HIS A 227 2.01 -11.04 19.21
CA HIS A 227 2.67 -11.33 17.93
C HIS A 227 1.63 -11.62 16.86
N ARG A 228 1.24 -10.56 16.17
CA ARG A 228 0.26 -10.62 15.10
C ARG A 228 0.93 -10.95 13.77
N THR A 229 0.37 -11.91 13.04
CA THR A 229 0.68 -12.17 11.63
C THR A 229 -0.61 -12.30 10.82
N PRO A 230 -0.60 -12.08 9.51
CA PRO A 230 -1.80 -12.25 8.66
C PRO A 230 -2.46 -13.62 8.83
N LEU A 231 -1.67 -14.68 8.93
CA LEU A 231 -2.19 -16.04 9.11
C LEU A 231 -2.80 -16.23 10.51
N SER A 232 -2.14 -15.72 11.57
CA SER A 232 -2.66 -15.82 12.95
C SER A 232 -3.97 -15.06 13.13
N CYS A 233 -4.11 -13.90 12.45
CA CYS A 233 -5.35 -13.12 12.46
C CYS A 233 -6.53 -13.93 11.91
N ARG A 234 -6.35 -14.62 10.79
CA ARG A 234 -7.40 -15.42 10.14
C ARG A 234 -7.92 -16.55 11.01
N ASN A 235 -7.10 -17.05 11.94
CA ASN A 235 -7.47 -18.10 12.89
C ASN A 235 -8.07 -17.55 14.20
N ASN A 236 -8.13 -16.24 14.38
CA ASN A 236 -8.66 -15.62 15.59
C ASN A 236 -10.20 -15.52 15.53
N PRO A 237 -10.93 -15.83 16.62
CA PRO A 237 -12.40 -15.75 16.65
C PRO A 237 -12.97 -14.36 16.31
N LYS A 238 -12.24 -13.27 16.59
CA LYS A 238 -12.65 -11.90 16.23
C LYS A 238 -12.64 -11.64 14.73
N PHE A 239 -11.91 -12.46 13.94
CA PHE A 239 -11.79 -12.24 12.49
C PHE A 239 -13.16 -12.26 11.79
N GLY A 240 -14.01 -13.23 12.12
CA GLY A 240 -15.35 -13.32 11.55
C GLY A 240 -16.22 -12.10 11.89
N GLN A 241 -16.09 -11.56 13.11
CA GLN A 241 -16.84 -10.36 13.53
C GLN A 241 -16.43 -9.13 12.72
N TYR A 242 -15.12 -8.91 12.49
CA TYR A 242 -14.62 -7.83 11.64
C TYR A 242 -15.06 -8.01 10.19
N PHE A 243 -15.00 -9.25 9.68
CA PHE A 243 -15.43 -9.57 8.33
C PHE A 243 -16.91 -9.24 8.10
N ASP A 244 -17.79 -9.74 8.97
CA ASP A 244 -19.25 -9.54 8.88
C ASP A 244 -19.59 -8.04 8.98
N HIS A 245 -18.90 -7.31 9.87
CA HIS A 245 -19.08 -5.87 10.02
C HIS A 245 -18.73 -5.14 8.73
N ILE A 246 -17.50 -5.32 8.20
CA ILE A 246 -17.05 -4.64 6.98
C ILE A 246 -17.89 -5.04 5.77
N TRP A 247 -18.26 -6.33 5.67
CA TRP A 247 -19.14 -6.83 4.62
C TRP A 247 -20.47 -6.09 4.58
N LYS A 248 -21.09 -5.92 5.74
CA LYS A 248 -22.33 -5.16 5.89
C LYS A 248 -22.14 -3.68 5.55
N GLU A 249 -21.04 -3.06 6.01
CA GLU A 249 -20.76 -1.66 5.76
C GLU A 249 -20.51 -1.37 4.28
N LEU A 250 -19.96 -2.32 3.52
CA LEU A 250 -19.79 -2.21 2.07
C LEU A 250 -21.10 -2.41 1.28
N GLY A 251 -22.23 -2.72 1.96
CA GLY A 251 -23.53 -2.93 1.32
C GLY A 251 -23.61 -4.24 0.53
N MET A 252 -22.73 -5.19 0.81
CA MET A 252 -22.76 -6.53 0.23
C MET A 252 -23.78 -7.37 1.01
N HIS A 253 -25.06 -7.18 0.73
CA HIS A 253 -26.12 -8.01 1.30
C HIS A 253 -26.10 -9.39 0.63
N ALA A 254 -26.24 -10.46 1.46
CA ALA A 254 -26.40 -11.84 1.02
C ALA A 254 -27.75 -12.07 0.36
#